data_18666399321e7636e93064d9b639b97a
#
_entry.id   18666399321e7636e93064d9b639b97a
#
_cell.length_a   1.000
_cell.length_b   1.000
_cell.length_c   1.000
_cell.angle_alpha   90.00
_cell.angle_beta   90.00
_cell.angle_gamma   90.00
#
_symmetry.space_group_name_H-M   'P 1'
#
loop_
_entity.id
_entity.type
_entity.pdbx_description
1 polymer ?
#
loop_
_entity_poly.entity_id
_entity_poly.type
_entity_poly.pdbx_seq_one_letter_code
_entity_poly.pdbx_strand_id
1 'polypeptide(L)'
;MAVYPGELVGVVGQNGAGKTTLTKLLNGLLKPASGEVRIAGFNTREVPTSTIAAHCSTLFQNPDRQLCKDTVLEEVAFGLELKGVPAAEARERAERVATRFGLPLGESPFSLSRGQRQMVALASVVVGEPEVVLLDEPTSGLDYRECMTVMETVREMAERGSAVIMVCHDMEVVSDFAERLVVMAGGEILDRGPASEIFANEDLMRRAYVAPPQVVELAGVLASEVGPAYAGVSEVTDVVKITEEMVRRG
;
A
#
# COMPACT_ATOMS: atom_id res chain seq x y z
N MET A 1 -4.87 -15.52 6.41
CA MET A 1 -4.02 -14.75 5.48
C MET A 1 -2.62 -14.71 6.07
N ALA A 2 -1.57 -14.87 5.26
CA ALA A 2 -0.19 -14.65 5.66
C ALA A 2 0.47 -13.74 4.62
N VAL A 3 1.37 -12.86 5.07
CA VAL A 3 2.21 -11.99 4.24
C VAL A 3 3.64 -12.17 4.74
N TYR A 4 4.57 -12.33 3.83
CA TYR A 4 5.95 -12.67 4.12
C TYR A 4 6.89 -11.48 3.84
N PRO A 5 8.09 -11.46 4.44
CA PRO A 5 9.11 -10.47 4.11
C PRO A 5 9.36 -10.42 2.60
N GLY A 6 9.41 -9.21 2.05
CA GLY A 6 9.59 -8.97 0.63
C GLY A 6 8.31 -8.94 -0.21
N GLU A 7 7.15 -9.28 0.35
CA GLU A 7 5.88 -9.23 -0.37
C GLU A 7 5.21 -7.87 -0.28
N LEU A 8 4.61 -7.42 -1.39
CA LEU A 8 3.64 -6.33 -1.44
C LEU A 8 2.26 -6.90 -1.77
N VAL A 9 1.36 -6.87 -0.79
CA VAL A 9 0.01 -7.43 -0.90
C VAL A 9 -1.02 -6.31 -0.91
N GLY A 10 -1.82 -6.23 -1.97
CA GLY A 10 -2.96 -5.33 -2.08
C GLY A 10 -4.20 -5.88 -1.38
N VAL A 11 -4.88 -5.04 -0.60
CA VAL A 11 -6.20 -5.35 -0.01
C VAL A 11 -7.24 -4.49 -0.70
N VAL A 12 -8.11 -5.11 -1.47
CA VAL A 12 -9.10 -4.44 -2.30
C VAL A 12 -10.53 -4.81 -1.91
N GLY A 13 -11.50 -3.97 -2.26
CA GLY A 13 -12.91 -4.16 -1.96
C GLY A 13 -13.63 -2.82 -1.81
N GLN A 14 -14.96 -2.84 -1.90
CA GLN A 14 -15.78 -1.63 -1.79
C GLN A 14 -15.61 -0.90 -0.44
N ASN A 15 -16.13 0.33 -0.37
CA ASN A 15 -16.23 1.06 0.90
C ASN A 15 -17.13 0.27 1.86
N GLY A 16 -16.70 0.14 3.12
CA GLY A 16 -17.39 -0.67 4.12
C GLY A 16 -17.07 -2.17 4.08
N ALA A 17 -16.21 -2.65 3.18
CA ALA A 17 -15.81 -4.06 3.11
C ALA A 17 -15.04 -4.57 4.33
N GLY A 18 -14.61 -3.68 5.25
CA GLY A 18 -13.88 -4.07 6.45
C GLY A 18 -12.37 -3.84 6.39
N LYS A 19 -11.84 -3.24 5.31
CA LYS A 19 -10.40 -3.01 5.09
C LYS A 19 -9.73 -2.26 6.24
N THR A 20 -10.29 -1.12 6.66
CA THR A 20 -9.77 -0.34 7.81
C THR A 20 -9.86 -1.11 9.12
N THR A 21 -10.87 -1.97 9.29
CA THR A 21 -10.96 -2.86 10.47
C THR A 21 -9.83 -3.89 10.46
N LEU A 22 -9.54 -4.47 9.29
CA LEU A 22 -8.40 -5.37 9.11
C LEU A 22 -7.09 -4.65 9.45
N THR A 23 -6.86 -3.44 8.94
CA THR A 23 -5.66 -2.65 9.26
C THR A 23 -5.52 -2.41 10.77
N LYS A 24 -6.64 -2.08 11.47
CA LYS A 24 -6.64 -1.90 12.92
C LYS A 24 -6.40 -3.18 13.71
N LEU A 25 -6.77 -4.33 13.20
CA LEU A 25 -6.44 -5.63 13.78
C LEU A 25 -4.94 -5.95 13.60
N LEU A 26 -4.40 -5.65 12.42
CA LEU A 26 -2.99 -5.90 12.10
C LEU A 26 -2.05 -5.01 12.91
N ASN A 27 -2.36 -3.73 13.10
CA ASN A 27 -1.51 -2.84 13.92
C ASN A 27 -1.79 -2.94 15.43
N GLY A 28 -2.68 -3.85 15.86
CA GLY A 28 -2.98 -4.11 17.26
C GLY A 28 -3.86 -3.06 17.95
N LEU A 29 -4.40 -2.07 17.23
CA LEU A 29 -5.37 -1.10 17.76
C LEU A 29 -6.72 -1.75 18.09
N LEU A 30 -7.07 -2.80 17.35
CA LEU A 30 -8.20 -3.69 17.69
C LEU A 30 -7.67 -5.07 18.03
N LYS A 31 -8.36 -5.76 18.93
CA LYS A 31 -8.06 -7.16 19.27
C LYS A 31 -9.11 -8.05 18.60
N PRO A 32 -8.72 -9.19 17.97
CA PRO A 32 -9.68 -10.07 17.35
C PRO A 32 -10.59 -10.72 18.41
N ALA A 33 -11.90 -10.78 18.14
CA ALA A 33 -12.87 -11.45 19.03
C ALA A 33 -12.64 -12.96 19.07
N SER A 34 -12.23 -13.54 17.94
CA SER A 34 -11.87 -14.97 17.79
C SER A 34 -10.66 -15.11 16.88
N GLY A 35 -9.98 -16.26 16.94
CA GLY A 35 -8.75 -16.46 16.18
C GLY A 35 -7.57 -15.66 16.73
N GLU A 36 -6.54 -15.52 15.92
CA GLU A 36 -5.33 -14.77 16.28
C GLU A 36 -4.80 -13.91 15.12
N VAL A 37 -4.10 -12.84 15.46
CA VAL A 37 -3.33 -12.01 14.54
C VAL A 37 -1.90 -11.98 15.05
N ARG A 38 -0.93 -12.35 14.20
CA ARG A 38 0.50 -12.28 14.52
C ARG A 38 1.20 -11.28 13.61
N ILE A 39 2.01 -10.43 14.22
CA ILE A 39 2.85 -9.42 13.55
C ILE A 39 4.29 -9.62 14.03
N ALA A 40 5.22 -9.84 13.13
CA ALA A 40 6.62 -10.14 13.45
C ALA A 40 6.74 -11.24 14.54
N GLY A 41 5.87 -12.27 14.49
CA GLY A 41 5.83 -13.36 15.47
C GLY A 41 5.01 -13.07 16.74
N PHE A 42 4.70 -11.82 17.07
CA PHE A 42 3.95 -11.43 18.26
C PHE A 42 2.44 -11.58 18.05
N ASN A 43 1.75 -12.27 18.98
CA ASN A 43 0.28 -12.30 18.98
C ASN A 43 -0.27 -10.97 19.51
N THR A 44 -1.04 -10.27 18.69
CA THR A 44 -1.57 -8.95 19.04
C THR A 44 -2.49 -8.96 20.27
N ARG A 45 -3.08 -10.11 20.66
CA ARG A 45 -3.89 -10.24 21.89
C ARG A 45 -3.06 -10.28 23.16
N GLU A 46 -1.82 -10.77 23.07
CA GLU A 46 -0.97 -11.10 24.22
C GLU A 46 -0.01 -9.98 24.58
N VAL A 47 0.26 -9.07 23.62
CA VAL A 47 1.21 -7.98 23.82
C VAL A 47 0.54 -6.60 23.73
N PRO A 48 1.12 -5.56 24.35
CA PRO A 48 0.68 -4.18 24.19
C PRO A 48 0.82 -3.73 22.73
N THR A 49 0.00 -2.77 22.31
CA THR A 49 0.09 -2.17 20.95
C THR A 49 1.46 -1.53 20.71
N SER A 50 2.13 -1.00 21.73
CA SER A 50 3.49 -0.46 21.63
C SER A 50 4.52 -1.50 21.19
N THR A 51 4.38 -2.77 21.60
CA THR A 51 5.22 -3.86 21.11
C THR A 51 5.02 -4.08 19.61
N ILE A 52 3.76 -4.09 19.15
CA ILE A 52 3.46 -4.20 17.71
C ILE A 52 4.03 -2.99 16.96
N ALA A 53 3.86 -1.77 17.47
CA ALA A 53 4.37 -0.54 16.85
C ALA A 53 5.91 -0.48 16.74
N ALA A 54 6.63 -1.25 17.52
CA ALA A 54 8.09 -1.37 17.37
C ALA A 54 8.48 -2.06 16.04
N HIS A 55 7.64 -2.98 15.55
CA HIS A 55 7.88 -3.81 14.36
C HIS A 55 7.02 -3.43 13.16
N CYS A 56 5.89 -2.78 13.40
CA CYS A 56 4.87 -2.47 12.38
C CYS A 56 4.63 -0.96 12.33
N SER A 57 4.90 -0.34 11.20
CA SER A 57 4.56 1.06 10.95
C SER A 57 3.29 1.16 10.11
N THR A 58 2.47 2.16 10.39
CA THR A 58 1.18 2.36 9.71
C THR A 58 1.10 3.75 9.12
N LEU A 59 0.78 3.85 7.83
CA LEU A 59 0.31 5.08 7.20
C LEU A 59 -1.23 5.09 7.24
N PHE A 60 -1.80 6.10 7.89
CA PHE A 60 -3.25 6.25 7.98
C PHE A 60 -3.81 7.00 6.77
N GLN A 61 -5.04 6.67 6.38
CA GLN A 61 -5.77 7.33 5.29
C GLN A 61 -5.82 8.86 5.41
N ASN A 62 -5.91 9.38 6.63
CA ASN A 62 -5.87 10.82 6.89
C ASN A 62 -4.57 11.18 7.60
N PRO A 63 -3.63 11.87 6.90
CA PRO A 63 -2.35 12.25 7.48
C PRO A 63 -2.49 13.18 8.71
N ASP A 64 -3.54 14.00 8.79
CA ASP A 64 -3.76 14.91 9.92
C ASP A 64 -3.97 14.18 11.26
N ARG A 65 -4.28 12.87 11.22
CA ARG A 65 -4.39 12.03 12.42
C ARG A 65 -3.07 11.44 12.86
N GLN A 66 -2.05 11.52 12.02
CA GLN A 66 -0.72 10.96 12.26
C GLN A 66 0.26 12.04 12.67
N LEU A 67 0.16 13.23 12.06
CA LEU A 67 1.08 14.33 12.27
C LEU A 67 0.85 15.01 13.61
N CYS A 68 1.93 15.28 14.37
CA CYS A 68 1.84 15.82 15.73
C CYS A 68 2.99 16.77 16.14
N LYS A 69 4.00 16.97 15.26
CA LYS A 69 5.17 17.79 15.55
C LYS A 69 5.08 19.16 14.90
N ASP A 70 5.91 20.09 15.38
CA ASP A 70 5.93 21.48 14.93
C ASP A 70 6.66 21.66 13.60
N THR A 71 7.63 20.77 13.29
CA THR A 71 8.40 20.80 12.03
C THR A 71 8.37 19.44 11.34
N VAL A 72 8.53 19.47 10.00
CA VAL A 72 8.65 18.26 9.17
C VAL A 72 9.81 17.38 9.64
N LEU A 73 10.95 17.97 9.95
CA LEU A 73 12.12 17.22 10.40
C LEU A 73 11.87 16.48 11.72
N GLU A 74 11.23 17.16 12.69
CA GLU A 74 10.86 16.54 13.97
C GLU A 74 9.81 15.44 13.78
N GLU A 75 8.84 15.65 12.91
CA GLU A 75 7.81 14.65 12.59
C GLU A 75 8.42 13.37 12.03
N VAL A 76 9.32 13.49 11.06
CA VAL A 76 9.97 12.33 10.47
C VAL A 76 10.93 11.64 11.44
N ALA A 77 11.64 12.38 12.29
CA ALA A 77 12.56 11.82 13.30
C ALA A 77 11.83 11.13 14.46
N PHE A 78 10.61 11.54 14.77
CA PHE A 78 9.89 11.18 15.98
C PHE A 78 9.77 9.67 16.23
N GLY A 79 9.43 8.89 15.20
CA GLY A 79 9.29 7.44 15.31
C GLY A 79 10.62 6.74 15.66
N LEU A 80 11.75 7.26 15.20
CA LEU A 80 13.08 6.77 15.53
C LEU A 80 13.45 7.07 16.98
N GLU A 81 13.16 8.30 17.44
CA GLU A 81 13.40 8.71 18.82
C GLU A 81 12.61 7.85 19.82
N LEU A 82 11.34 7.54 19.51
CA LEU A 82 10.51 6.65 20.32
C LEU A 82 11.07 5.21 20.39
N LYS A 83 11.78 4.77 19.34
CA LYS A 83 12.48 3.48 19.32
C LYS A 83 13.84 3.53 20.02
N GLY A 84 14.24 4.66 20.60
CA GLY A 84 15.48 4.83 21.34
C GLY A 84 16.71 5.11 20.47
N VAL A 85 16.53 5.45 19.19
CA VAL A 85 17.62 5.93 18.32
C VAL A 85 18.13 7.26 18.86
N PRO A 86 19.45 7.48 18.99
CA PRO A 86 20.00 8.76 19.44
C PRO A 86 19.50 9.93 18.58
N ALA A 87 19.12 11.06 19.21
CA ALA A 87 18.47 12.18 18.53
C ALA A 87 19.27 12.72 17.33
N ALA A 88 20.61 12.75 17.41
CA ALA A 88 21.45 13.17 16.30
C ALA A 88 21.34 12.24 15.10
N GLU A 89 21.34 10.91 15.32
CA GLU A 89 21.19 9.91 14.29
C GLU A 89 19.76 9.90 13.70
N ALA A 90 18.74 9.99 14.57
CA ALA A 90 17.35 10.08 14.15
C ALA A 90 17.12 11.28 13.22
N ARG A 91 17.69 12.43 13.59
CA ARG A 91 17.63 13.67 12.81
C ARG A 91 18.34 13.52 11.44
N GLU A 92 19.52 12.93 11.40
CA GLU A 92 20.26 12.69 10.16
C GLU A 92 19.50 11.77 9.20
N ARG A 93 18.92 10.67 9.74
CA ARG A 93 18.11 9.76 8.93
C ARG A 93 16.84 10.45 8.41
N ALA A 94 16.16 11.23 9.25
CA ALA A 94 14.98 11.99 8.90
C ALA A 94 15.27 13.03 7.82
N GLU A 95 16.38 13.75 7.91
CA GLU A 95 16.81 14.73 6.92
C GLU A 95 17.03 14.09 5.54
N ARG A 96 17.69 12.92 5.49
CA ARG A 96 17.91 12.18 4.23
C ARG A 96 16.59 11.80 3.57
N VAL A 97 15.65 11.23 4.34
CA VAL A 97 14.35 10.79 3.81
C VAL A 97 13.50 11.98 3.38
N ALA A 98 13.38 13.01 4.22
CA ALA A 98 12.58 14.19 3.89
C ALA A 98 13.15 14.96 2.68
N THR A 99 14.48 15.05 2.54
CA THR A 99 15.13 15.64 1.36
C THR A 99 14.83 14.83 0.09
N ARG A 100 14.86 13.51 0.17
CA ARG A 100 14.51 12.64 -0.96
C ARG A 100 13.07 12.89 -1.46
N PHE A 101 12.16 13.20 -0.56
CA PHE A 101 10.77 13.54 -0.89
C PHE A 101 10.56 15.03 -1.22
N GLY A 102 11.63 15.84 -1.23
CA GLY A 102 11.55 17.28 -1.52
C GLY A 102 10.77 18.06 -0.45
N LEU A 103 10.74 17.59 0.80
CA LEU A 103 9.97 18.18 1.87
C LEU A 103 10.73 19.34 2.55
N PRO A 104 10.02 20.43 2.94
CA PRO A 104 10.61 21.58 3.61
C PRO A 104 10.83 21.29 5.10
N LEU A 105 12.06 20.97 5.49
CA LEU A 105 12.43 20.46 6.81
C LEU A 105 12.00 21.33 7.99
N GLY A 106 12.09 22.65 7.84
CA GLY A 106 11.81 23.63 8.92
C GLY A 106 10.36 24.10 8.99
N GLU A 107 9.51 23.71 8.04
CA GLU A 107 8.11 24.15 8.03
C GLU A 107 7.25 23.25 8.91
N SER A 108 6.12 23.82 9.37
CA SER A 108 5.11 23.04 10.07
C SER A 108 4.38 22.12 9.10
N PRO A 109 4.22 20.81 9.41
CA PRO A 109 3.43 19.90 8.58
C PRO A 109 2.02 20.44 8.29
N PHE A 110 1.43 21.17 9.24
CA PHE A 110 0.07 21.69 9.12
C PHE A 110 -0.05 22.91 8.17
N SER A 111 1.07 23.56 7.81
CA SER A 111 1.08 24.63 6.79
C SER A 111 1.16 24.08 5.35
N LEU A 112 1.46 22.79 5.18
CA LEU A 112 1.66 22.15 3.90
C LEU A 112 0.35 21.78 3.20
N SER A 113 0.40 21.56 1.89
CA SER A 113 -0.71 20.99 1.12
C SER A 113 -1.07 19.59 1.63
N ARG A 114 -2.26 19.09 1.29
CA ARG A 114 -2.67 17.72 1.66
C ARG A 114 -1.70 16.67 1.13
N GLY A 115 -1.28 16.77 -0.13
CA GLY A 115 -0.32 15.85 -0.74
C GLY A 115 1.02 15.87 0.00
N GLN A 116 1.55 17.06 0.29
CA GLN A 116 2.79 17.18 1.06
C GLN A 116 2.66 16.60 2.48
N ARG A 117 1.51 16.80 3.18
CA ARG A 117 1.26 16.16 4.47
C ARG A 117 1.25 14.63 4.36
N GLN A 118 0.68 14.09 3.28
CA GLN A 118 0.72 12.64 3.01
C GLN A 118 2.16 12.15 2.83
N MET A 119 2.98 12.91 2.10
CA MET A 119 4.41 12.61 1.92
C MET A 119 5.20 12.68 3.23
N VAL A 120 4.90 13.65 4.12
CA VAL A 120 5.51 13.72 5.47
C VAL A 120 5.12 12.50 6.30
N ALA A 121 3.83 12.13 6.30
CA ALA A 121 3.36 10.95 7.01
C ALA A 121 4.00 9.65 6.48
N LEU A 122 4.19 9.53 5.16
CA LEU A 122 4.92 8.40 4.57
C LEU A 122 6.41 8.43 4.98
N ALA A 123 7.06 9.59 4.93
CA ALA A 123 8.46 9.74 5.35
C ALA A 123 8.69 9.26 6.79
N SER A 124 7.74 9.56 7.71
CA SER A 124 7.80 9.09 9.10
C SER A 124 7.60 7.58 9.25
N VAL A 125 6.95 6.92 8.29
CA VAL A 125 6.84 5.45 8.22
C VAL A 125 8.13 4.82 7.68
N VAL A 126 8.64 5.37 6.58
CA VAL A 126 9.77 4.81 5.82
C VAL A 126 11.08 4.91 6.60
N VAL A 127 11.31 6.02 7.31
CA VAL A 127 12.58 6.30 8.01
C VAL A 127 12.96 5.23 9.03
N GLY A 128 11.98 4.52 9.56
CA GLY A 128 12.16 3.48 10.57
C GLY A 128 12.52 2.10 10.03
N GLU A 129 12.51 1.92 8.71
CA GLU A 129 12.75 0.62 8.05
C GLU A 129 12.04 -0.55 8.76
N PRO A 130 10.70 -0.50 8.94
CA PRO A 130 9.96 -1.47 9.74
C PRO A 130 9.89 -2.83 9.05
N GLU A 131 9.76 -3.91 9.85
CA GLU A 131 9.56 -5.27 9.34
C GLU A 131 8.20 -5.43 8.64
N VAL A 132 7.18 -4.73 9.13
CA VAL A 132 5.82 -4.74 8.57
C VAL A 132 5.36 -3.33 8.31
N VAL A 133 4.79 -3.10 7.13
CA VAL A 133 4.24 -1.80 6.70
C VAL A 133 2.78 -1.96 6.36
N LEU A 134 1.94 -1.16 6.97
CA LEU A 134 0.51 -1.07 6.67
C LEU A 134 0.23 0.28 6.05
N LEU A 135 -0.28 0.30 4.83
CA LEU A 135 -0.60 1.51 4.09
C LEU A 135 -2.11 1.56 3.85
N ASP A 136 -2.77 2.56 4.40
CA ASP A 136 -4.21 2.78 4.17
C ASP A 136 -4.37 3.96 3.21
N GLU A 137 -4.63 3.65 1.93
CA GLU A 137 -4.78 4.59 0.82
C GLU A 137 -3.58 5.54 0.63
N PRO A 138 -2.37 5.02 0.41
CA PRO A 138 -1.14 5.80 0.40
C PRO A 138 -1.09 6.88 -0.69
N THR A 139 -1.80 6.70 -1.79
CA THR A 139 -1.79 7.58 -2.96
C THR A 139 -2.96 8.57 -3.00
N SER A 140 -3.84 8.55 -2.00
CA SER A 140 -5.04 9.39 -1.97
C SER A 140 -4.71 10.88 -1.91
N GLY A 141 -5.13 11.63 -2.93
CA GLY A 141 -4.96 13.09 -3.01
C GLY A 141 -3.56 13.52 -3.47
N LEU A 142 -2.78 12.61 -4.02
CA LEU A 142 -1.50 12.87 -4.67
C LEU A 142 -1.68 13.09 -6.17
N ASP A 143 -0.79 13.88 -6.77
CA ASP A 143 -0.65 13.90 -8.21
C ASP A 143 0.10 12.63 -8.71
N TYR A 144 0.15 12.44 -10.03
CA TYR A 144 0.79 11.26 -10.62
C TYR A 144 2.27 11.11 -10.23
N ARG A 145 3.03 12.20 -10.20
CA ARG A 145 4.46 12.19 -9.84
C ARG A 145 4.64 11.82 -8.37
N GLU A 146 3.87 12.43 -7.50
CA GLU A 146 3.84 12.13 -6.07
C GLU A 146 3.45 10.65 -5.83
N CYS A 147 2.41 10.18 -6.53
CA CYS A 147 1.97 8.78 -6.49
C CYS A 147 3.09 7.82 -6.86
N MET A 148 3.79 8.05 -7.97
CA MET A 148 4.91 7.21 -8.40
C MET A 148 6.05 7.23 -7.38
N THR A 149 6.39 8.40 -6.82
CA THR A 149 7.42 8.52 -5.77
C THR A 149 7.08 7.68 -4.54
N VAL A 150 5.82 7.74 -4.11
CA VAL A 150 5.29 6.92 -3.00
C VAL A 150 5.43 5.44 -3.32
N MET A 151 4.91 5.01 -4.47
CA MET A 151 4.83 3.59 -4.81
C MET A 151 6.19 2.97 -5.10
N GLU A 152 7.12 3.70 -5.72
CA GLU A 152 8.51 3.27 -5.87
C GLU A 152 9.20 3.10 -4.52
N THR A 153 8.96 4.04 -3.58
CA THR A 153 9.49 3.92 -2.23
C THR A 153 8.93 2.69 -1.50
N VAL A 154 7.64 2.44 -1.64
CA VAL A 154 6.96 1.27 -1.06
C VAL A 154 7.53 -0.04 -1.63
N ARG A 155 7.77 -0.09 -2.95
CA ARG A 155 8.41 -1.24 -3.61
C ARG A 155 9.83 -1.46 -3.09
N GLU A 156 10.64 -0.40 -2.99
CA GLU A 156 12.00 -0.50 -2.41
C GLU A 156 11.98 -1.05 -0.96
N MET A 157 10.96 -0.69 -0.16
CA MET A 157 10.83 -1.25 1.19
C MET A 157 10.56 -2.76 1.15
N ALA A 158 9.68 -3.23 0.26
CA ALA A 158 9.45 -4.65 0.07
C ALA A 158 10.72 -5.36 -0.40
N GLU A 159 11.42 -4.84 -1.42
CA GLU A 159 12.69 -5.38 -1.91
C GLU A 159 13.78 -5.48 -0.82
N ARG A 160 13.75 -4.59 0.18
CA ARG A 160 14.63 -4.64 1.35
C ARG A 160 14.17 -5.61 2.44
N GLY A 161 13.05 -6.29 2.23
CA GLY A 161 12.56 -7.34 3.12
C GLY A 161 11.40 -6.92 4.04
N SER A 162 10.83 -5.73 3.92
CA SER A 162 9.60 -5.39 4.62
C SER A 162 8.42 -6.19 4.06
N ALA A 163 7.53 -6.67 4.93
CA ALA A 163 6.23 -7.20 4.54
C ALA A 163 5.24 -6.04 4.39
N VAL A 164 4.77 -5.75 3.18
CA VAL A 164 3.91 -4.59 2.91
C VAL A 164 2.47 -5.02 2.65
N ILE A 165 1.54 -4.41 3.35
CA ILE A 165 0.10 -4.56 3.13
C ILE A 165 -0.48 -3.19 2.78
N MET A 166 -1.01 -3.07 1.58
CA MET A 166 -1.55 -1.83 1.04
C MET A 166 -3.05 -1.94 0.82
N VAL A 167 -3.83 -1.16 1.54
CA VAL A 167 -5.25 -0.93 1.24
C VAL A 167 -5.33 0.16 0.19
N CYS A 168 -5.89 -0.14 -0.97
CA CYS A 168 -6.01 0.80 -2.07
C CYS A 168 -7.31 0.57 -2.83
N HIS A 169 -7.88 1.64 -3.37
CA HIS A 169 -9.07 1.60 -4.23
C HIS A 169 -8.74 1.97 -5.68
N ASP A 170 -7.52 2.41 -5.96
CA ASP A 170 -7.00 2.65 -7.30
C ASP A 170 -6.43 1.34 -7.86
N MET A 171 -7.17 0.73 -8.78
CA MET A 171 -6.81 -0.59 -9.32
C MET A 171 -5.65 -0.53 -10.29
N GLU A 172 -5.36 0.62 -10.91
CA GLU A 172 -4.17 0.80 -11.74
C GLU A 172 -2.92 0.71 -10.87
N VAL A 173 -2.89 1.46 -9.76
CA VAL A 173 -1.80 1.40 -8.77
C VAL A 173 -1.63 -0.01 -8.21
N VAL A 174 -2.75 -0.67 -7.89
CA VAL A 174 -2.71 -2.03 -7.35
C VAL A 174 -2.16 -3.01 -8.38
N SER A 175 -2.55 -2.88 -9.65
CA SER A 175 -2.07 -3.73 -10.75
C SER A 175 -0.58 -3.58 -10.99
N ASP A 176 -0.08 -2.34 -10.96
CA ASP A 176 1.31 -2.03 -11.27
C ASP A 176 2.29 -2.45 -10.17
N PHE A 177 1.82 -2.54 -8.91
CA PHE A 177 2.71 -2.70 -7.77
C PHE A 177 2.45 -3.93 -6.90
N ALA A 178 1.22 -4.43 -6.81
CA ALA A 178 0.91 -5.55 -5.94
C ALA A 178 0.99 -6.89 -6.68
N GLU A 179 1.85 -7.79 -6.20
CA GLU A 179 1.96 -9.14 -6.76
C GLU A 179 0.77 -10.03 -6.39
N ARG A 180 0.24 -9.82 -5.19
CA ARG A 180 -0.88 -10.59 -4.64
C ARG A 180 -1.98 -9.68 -4.12
N LEU A 181 -3.21 -10.14 -4.26
CA LEU A 181 -4.40 -9.45 -3.76
C LEU A 181 -5.13 -10.26 -2.70
N VAL A 182 -5.79 -9.52 -1.82
CA VAL A 182 -6.82 -10.01 -0.91
C VAL A 182 -8.08 -9.23 -1.20
N VAL A 183 -9.11 -9.91 -1.64
CA VAL A 183 -10.40 -9.30 -2.01
C VAL A 183 -11.36 -9.41 -0.83
N MET A 184 -11.91 -8.28 -0.40
CA MET A 184 -12.83 -8.22 0.75
C MET A 184 -14.19 -7.66 0.36
N ALA A 185 -15.24 -8.28 0.92
CA ALA A 185 -16.59 -7.74 0.89
C ALA A 185 -17.35 -8.15 2.16
N GLY A 186 -18.19 -7.26 2.70
CA GLY A 186 -19.04 -7.56 3.85
C GLY A 186 -18.32 -8.01 5.13
N GLY A 187 -17.04 -7.67 5.30
CA GLY A 187 -16.21 -8.10 6.44
C GLY A 187 -15.54 -9.47 6.25
N GLU A 188 -15.68 -10.09 5.09
CA GLU A 188 -15.10 -11.40 4.77
C GLU A 188 -14.04 -11.27 3.67
N ILE A 189 -13.07 -12.17 3.68
CA ILE A 189 -12.15 -12.38 2.55
C ILE A 189 -12.87 -13.29 1.56
N LEU A 190 -13.20 -12.76 0.38
CA LEU A 190 -13.84 -13.54 -0.69
C LEU A 190 -12.83 -14.44 -1.40
N ASP A 191 -11.63 -13.90 -1.67
CA ASP A 191 -10.55 -14.65 -2.31
C ASP A 191 -9.19 -13.96 -2.07
N ARG A 192 -8.12 -14.67 -2.43
CA ARG A 192 -6.74 -14.19 -2.36
C ARG A 192 -5.86 -14.97 -3.34
N GLY A 193 -5.01 -14.29 -4.06
CA GLY A 193 -4.13 -14.92 -5.05
C GLY A 193 -3.27 -13.92 -5.81
N PRO A 194 -2.57 -14.35 -6.85
CA PRO A 194 -1.86 -13.45 -7.77
C PRO A 194 -2.80 -12.39 -8.32
N ALA A 195 -2.30 -11.16 -8.48
CA ALA A 195 -3.12 -10.04 -8.93
C ALA A 195 -3.77 -10.32 -10.30
N SER A 196 -3.00 -10.90 -11.23
CA SER A 196 -3.49 -11.27 -12.56
C SER A 196 -4.67 -12.25 -12.53
N GLU A 197 -4.63 -13.27 -11.67
CA GLU A 197 -5.72 -14.25 -11.52
C GLU A 197 -6.96 -13.63 -10.90
N ILE A 198 -6.77 -12.78 -9.90
CA ILE A 198 -7.86 -12.06 -9.22
C ILE A 198 -8.57 -11.12 -10.20
N PHE A 199 -7.83 -10.31 -10.97
CA PHE A 199 -8.40 -9.37 -11.93
C PHE A 199 -9.10 -10.07 -13.09
N ALA A 200 -8.62 -11.23 -13.52
CA ALA A 200 -9.25 -12.05 -14.56
C ALA A 200 -10.58 -12.70 -14.11
N ASN A 201 -10.86 -12.74 -12.82
CA ASN A 201 -12.09 -13.33 -12.28
C ASN A 201 -13.21 -12.27 -12.19
N GLU A 202 -13.91 -12.06 -13.29
CA GLU A 202 -15.00 -11.07 -13.40
C GLU A 202 -16.10 -11.26 -12.35
N ASP A 203 -16.43 -12.52 -12.00
CA ASP A 203 -17.48 -12.81 -11.03
C ASP A 203 -17.06 -12.40 -9.62
N LEU A 204 -15.80 -12.64 -9.26
CA LEU A 204 -15.22 -12.19 -8.01
C LEU A 204 -15.20 -10.67 -7.93
N MET A 205 -14.73 -9.98 -9.00
CA MET A 205 -14.65 -8.51 -9.06
C MET A 205 -16.04 -7.88 -8.92
N ARG A 206 -17.06 -8.46 -9.59
CA ARG A 206 -18.45 -8.03 -9.46
C ARG A 206 -18.99 -8.20 -8.04
N ARG A 207 -18.73 -9.35 -7.40
CA ARG A 207 -19.14 -9.62 -6.01
C ARG A 207 -18.45 -8.72 -5.00
N ALA A 208 -17.23 -8.31 -5.27
CA ALA A 208 -16.46 -7.37 -4.46
C ALA A 208 -16.84 -5.90 -4.72
N TYR A 209 -17.63 -5.63 -5.75
CA TYR A 209 -17.95 -4.28 -6.25
C TYR A 209 -16.69 -3.47 -6.56
N VAL A 210 -15.72 -4.12 -7.22
CA VAL A 210 -14.45 -3.52 -7.66
C VAL A 210 -14.35 -3.66 -9.17
N ALA A 211 -14.07 -2.57 -9.87
CA ALA A 211 -13.75 -2.62 -11.29
C ALA A 211 -12.29 -3.10 -11.47
N PRO A 212 -12.00 -3.96 -12.43
CA PRO A 212 -10.62 -4.30 -12.75
C PRO A 212 -9.88 -3.08 -13.35
N PRO A 213 -8.54 -3.13 -13.51
CA PRO A 213 -7.79 -2.13 -14.25
C PRO A 213 -8.31 -1.96 -15.67
N GLN A 214 -8.23 -0.76 -16.24
CA GLN A 214 -8.73 -0.45 -17.58
C GLN A 214 -8.11 -1.34 -18.67
N VAL A 215 -6.83 -1.67 -18.51
CA VAL A 215 -6.13 -2.58 -19.44
C VAL A 215 -6.74 -3.99 -19.44
N VAL A 216 -7.17 -4.48 -18.28
CA VAL A 216 -7.83 -5.79 -18.15
C VAL A 216 -9.21 -5.77 -18.81
N GLU A 217 -10.00 -4.69 -18.60
CA GLU A 217 -11.28 -4.51 -19.27
C GLU A 217 -11.10 -4.44 -20.79
N LEU A 218 -10.12 -3.64 -21.27
CA LEU A 218 -9.80 -3.54 -22.70
C LEU A 218 -9.40 -4.90 -23.27
N ALA A 219 -8.51 -5.62 -22.59
CA ALA A 219 -8.07 -6.95 -23.03
C ALA A 219 -9.24 -7.95 -23.11
N GLY A 220 -10.18 -7.89 -22.16
CA GLY A 220 -11.41 -8.70 -22.20
C GLY A 220 -12.27 -8.39 -23.41
N VAL A 221 -12.48 -7.11 -23.74
CA VAL A 221 -13.22 -6.69 -24.93
C VAL A 221 -12.48 -7.16 -26.20
N LEU A 222 -11.17 -6.93 -26.29
CA LEU A 222 -10.37 -7.37 -27.44
C LEU A 222 -10.38 -8.90 -27.59
N ALA A 223 -10.37 -9.65 -26.50
CA ALA A 223 -10.45 -11.12 -26.54
C ALA A 223 -11.78 -11.59 -27.16
N SER A 224 -12.89 -10.91 -26.86
CA SER A 224 -14.20 -11.26 -27.40
C SER A 224 -14.43 -10.81 -28.84
N GLU A 225 -13.93 -9.64 -29.23
CA GLU A 225 -14.23 -9.01 -30.52
C GLU A 225 -13.15 -9.27 -31.57
N VAL A 226 -11.88 -9.40 -31.17
CA VAL A 226 -10.73 -9.51 -32.10
C VAL A 226 -10.13 -10.91 -32.08
N GLY A 227 -9.92 -11.49 -30.90
CA GLY A 227 -9.41 -12.86 -30.80
C GLY A 227 -8.82 -13.23 -29.45
N PRO A 228 -8.72 -14.54 -29.17
CA PRO A 228 -8.38 -15.08 -27.86
C PRO A 228 -6.94 -14.77 -27.40
N ALA A 229 -6.09 -14.21 -28.25
CA ALA A 229 -4.71 -13.83 -27.88
C ALA A 229 -4.66 -12.77 -26.75
N TYR A 230 -5.72 -11.99 -26.59
CA TYR A 230 -5.83 -10.96 -25.53
C TYR A 230 -6.38 -11.51 -24.20
N ALA A 231 -6.82 -12.76 -24.17
CA ALA A 231 -7.41 -13.34 -22.95
C ALA A 231 -6.40 -13.41 -21.82
N GLY A 232 -6.76 -12.85 -20.64
CA GLY A 232 -5.92 -12.86 -19.46
C GLY A 232 -4.74 -11.87 -19.47
N VAL A 233 -4.68 -10.98 -20.46
CA VAL A 233 -3.65 -9.93 -20.52
C VAL A 233 -3.98 -8.84 -19.48
N SER A 234 -2.98 -8.46 -18.69
CA SER A 234 -3.09 -7.46 -17.62
C SER A 234 -2.12 -6.28 -17.78
N GLU A 235 -1.24 -6.32 -18.80
CA GLU A 235 -0.21 -5.32 -19.04
C GLU A 235 -0.47 -4.56 -20.36
N VAL A 236 -0.34 -3.24 -20.34
CA VAL A 236 -0.48 -2.41 -21.57
C VAL A 236 0.53 -2.81 -22.63
N THR A 237 1.76 -3.10 -22.22
CA THR A 237 2.85 -3.54 -23.10
C THR A 237 2.51 -4.82 -23.87
N ASP A 238 1.83 -5.76 -23.23
CA ASP A 238 1.41 -7.01 -23.85
C ASP A 238 0.25 -6.79 -24.83
N VAL A 239 -0.72 -5.93 -24.50
CA VAL A 239 -1.77 -5.53 -25.44
C VAL A 239 -1.17 -4.93 -26.71
N VAL A 240 -0.21 -4.00 -26.56
CA VAL A 240 0.49 -3.36 -27.69
C VAL A 240 1.22 -4.40 -28.52
N LYS A 241 2.01 -5.28 -27.89
CA LYS A 241 2.79 -6.32 -28.59
C LYS A 241 1.92 -7.28 -29.39
N ILE A 242 0.84 -7.78 -28.78
CA ILE A 242 -0.12 -8.66 -29.45
C ILE A 242 -0.73 -7.95 -30.65
N THR A 243 -1.13 -6.68 -30.48
CA THR A 243 -1.73 -5.88 -31.56
C THR A 243 -0.74 -5.67 -32.71
N GLU A 244 0.52 -5.33 -32.44
CA GLU A 244 1.55 -5.19 -33.49
C GLU A 244 1.80 -6.51 -34.24
N GLU A 245 1.85 -7.63 -33.53
CA GLU A 245 2.03 -8.94 -34.15
C GLU A 245 0.85 -9.31 -35.06
N MET A 246 -0.39 -9.01 -34.66
CA MET A 246 -1.57 -9.25 -35.46
C MET A 246 -1.59 -8.41 -36.73
N VAL A 247 -1.25 -7.11 -36.62
CA VAL A 247 -1.17 -6.19 -37.77
C VAL A 247 -0.08 -6.59 -38.75
N ARG A 248 1.03 -7.18 -38.31
CA ARG A 248 2.11 -7.66 -39.20
C ARG A 248 1.75 -8.94 -39.92
N ARG A 249 0.78 -9.71 -39.43
CA ARG A 249 0.36 -11.00 -40.03
C ARG A 249 -0.84 -10.89 -40.97
N GLY A 250 -1.58 -9.78 -40.92
CA GLY A 250 -2.71 -9.49 -41.81
C GLY A 250 -2.30 -8.63 -42.99
#